data_d202034367f359c0c631fc5211b90c78
#
_entry.id   d202034367f359c0c631fc5211b90c78
#
_cell.length_a   1.000
_cell.length_b   1.000
_cell.length_c   1.000
_cell.angle_alpha   90.00
_cell.angle_beta   90.00
_cell.angle_gamma   90.00
#
_symmetry.space_group_name_H-M   'P 1'
#
loop_
_entity.id
_entity.type
_entity.pdbx_description
1 polymer ?
#
loop_
_entity_poly.entity_id
_entity_poly.type
_entity_poly.pdbx_seq_one_letter_code
_entity_poly.pdbx_strand_id
1 'polypeptide(L)'
;MRIISYNVNGIRAAIKKGFTDWLAENPADIICLQETKATKEDVDTTEIEKLGYESYWFSAQKKGYSGVAIFTKIKPDNVVYGTGIEQSDFEGRVIQADFGPVSIVNAYFPSGTSGDERQNYKYQWLSEFEQYLAALRKKRPQLIVVGDYNIAHREIDIHDPKGNKKSSGFLPEERAWMDQFVNTGWIDSFRHLHPEFTGGYSWWSQRFPSVRLQNKGWRIDYICVTDSLSIALKSASIFPDVKHSDHCPIFVELSPLKGK
;
A
#
# COMPACT_ATOMS: atom_id res chain seq x y z
N MET A 1 17.29 4.08 -0.13
CA MET A 1 16.01 4.21 0.60
C MET A 1 15.27 2.88 0.55
N ARG A 2 14.92 2.35 1.71
CA ARG A 2 14.23 1.06 1.88
C ARG A 2 12.81 1.32 2.39
N ILE A 3 11.81 0.85 1.65
CA ILE A 3 10.40 1.12 1.93
C ILE A 3 9.65 -0.21 2.06
N ILE A 4 8.87 -0.36 3.12
CA ILE A 4 7.91 -1.45 3.32
C ILE A 4 6.50 -0.88 3.22
N SER A 5 5.60 -1.58 2.54
CA SER A 5 4.16 -1.35 2.60
C SER A 5 3.47 -2.59 3.16
N TYR A 6 2.54 -2.40 4.09
CA TYR A 6 1.86 -3.51 4.74
C TYR A 6 0.45 -3.15 5.21
N ASN A 7 -0.56 -3.77 4.62
CA ASN A 7 -1.90 -3.76 5.20
C ASN A 7 -1.93 -4.69 6.41
N VAL A 8 -2.01 -4.11 7.60
CA VAL A 8 -1.92 -4.84 8.88
C VAL A 8 -3.26 -5.39 9.37
N ASN A 9 -4.37 -5.04 8.70
CA ASN A 9 -5.73 -5.43 9.08
C ASN A 9 -6.01 -5.27 10.60
N GLY A 10 -5.57 -4.14 11.14
CA GLY A 10 -5.63 -3.79 12.56
C GLY A 10 -4.29 -3.91 13.26
N ILE A 11 -3.63 -2.75 13.46
CA ILE A 11 -2.26 -2.70 13.99
C ILE A 11 -2.11 -3.33 15.38
N ARG A 12 -3.11 -3.18 16.26
CA ARG A 12 -3.07 -3.80 17.59
C ARG A 12 -3.00 -5.32 17.53
N ALA A 13 -3.73 -5.92 16.57
CA ALA A 13 -3.69 -7.37 16.35
C ALA A 13 -2.36 -7.81 15.73
N ALA A 14 -1.82 -7.02 14.79
CA ALA A 14 -0.53 -7.29 14.17
C ALA A 14 0.62 -7.24 15.19
N ILE A 15 0.64 -6.24 16.07
CA ILE A 15 1.64 -6.13 17.17
C ILE A 15 1.57 -7.36 18.08
N LYS A 16 0.36 -7.78 18.50
CA LYS A 16 0.20 -9.00 19.32
C LYS A 16 0.68 -10.28 18.63
N LYS A 17 0.75 -10.29 17.30
CA LYS A 17 1.25 -11.43 16.50
C LYS A 17 2.74 -11.33 16.17
N GLY A 18 3.48 -10.37 16.75
CA GLY A 18 4.92 -10.24 16.59
C GLY A 18 5.36 -9.26 15.49
N PHE A 19 4.50 -8.34 15.05
CA PHE A 19 4.88 -7.33 14.04
C PHE A 19 6.11 -6.53 14.46
N THR A 20 6.21 -6.14 15.73
CA THR A 20 7.34 -5.35 16.25
C THR A 20 8.66 -6.14 16.22
N ASP A 21 8.62 -7.42 16.59
CA ASP A 21 9.81 -8.29 16.58
C ASP A 21 10.27 -8.50 15.13
N TRP A 22 9.31 -8.78 14.22
CA TRP A 22 9.62 -8.89 12.81
C TRP A 22 10.23 -7.61 12.24
N LEU A 23 9.75 -6.44 12.66
CA LEU A 23 10.28 -5.16 12.24
C LEU A 23 11.71 -4.91 12.72
N ALA A 24 12.06 -5.38 13.93
CA ALA A 24 13.41 -5.31 14.45
C ALA A 24 14.40 -6.14 13.61
N GLU A 25 13.96 -7.29 13.11
CA GLU A 25 14.75 -8.18 12.24
C GLU A 25 14.79 -7.71 10.77
N ASN A 26 13.79 -6.96 10.33
CA ASN A 26 13.62 -6.50 8.95
C ASN A 26 13.53 -4.96 8.86
N PRO A 27 14.57 -4.23 9.27
CA PRO A 27 14.52 -2.77 9.33
C PRO A 27 14.42 -2.16 7.94
N ALA A 28 13.58 -1.14 7.81
CA ALA A 28 13.47 -0.28 6.65
C ALA A 28 13.62 1.20 7.07
N ASP A 29 13.82 2.09 6.12
CA ASP A 29 13.85 3.52 6.39
C ASP A 29 12.43 4.05 6.64
N ILE A 30 11.46 3.54 5.87
CA ILE A 30 10.07 4.00 5.88
C ILE A 30 9.15 2.78 5.79
N ILE A 31 8.10 2.80 6.61
CA ILE A 31 7.07 1.75 6.66
C ILE A 31 5.71 2.41 6.52
N CYS A 32 4.98 2.00 5.50
CA CYS A 32 3.65 2.49 5.17
C CYS A 32 2.63 1.43 5.55
N LEU A 33 1.74 1.75 6.47
CA LEU A 33 0.72 0.84 6.97
C LEU A 33 -0.66 1.24 6.46
N GLN A 34 -1.47 0.26 6.12
CA GLN A 34 -2.86 0.41 5.75
C GLN A 34 -3.73 -0.41 6.69
N GLU A 35 -5.00 -0.05 6.80
CA GLU A 35 -5.96 -0.63 7.73
C GLU A 35 -5.46 -0.68 9.18
N THR A 36 -4.97 0.44 9.68
CA THR A 36 -4.52 0.54 11.09
C THR A 36 -5.65 0.28 12.07
N LYS A 37 -6.90 0.66 11.72
CA LYS A 37 -8.12 0.48 12.52
C LYS A 37 -7.98 0.99 13.95
N ALA A 38 -7.13 1.99 14.14
CA ALA A 38 -6.81 2.59 15.42
C ALA A 38 -6.30 4.01 15.23
N THR A 39 -6.42 4.84 16.26
CA THR A 39 -5.69 6.12 16.33
C THR A 39 -4.32 5.90 16.99
N LYS A 40 -3.45 6.91 16.94
CA LYS A 40 -2.13 6.82 17.60
C LYS A 40 -2.27 6.54 19.10
N GLU A 41 -3.24 7.18 19.73
CA GLU A 41 -3.51 7.09 21.15
C GLU A 41 -4.02 5.70 21.60
N ASP A 42 -4.58 4.92 20.67
CA ASP A 42 -5.09 3.56 20.91
C ASP A 42 -3.99 2.50 20.88
N VAL A 43 -2.73 2.86 20.53
CA VAL A 43 -1.64 1.92 20.23
C VAL A 43 -0.40 2.27 21.06
N ASP A 44 0.10 1.30 21.82
CA ASP A 44 1.42 1.42 22.41
C ASP A 44 2.51 1.25 21.34
N THR A 45 3.16 2.37 20.98
CA THR A 45 4.23 2.43 19.99
C THR A 45 5.63 2.43 20.59
N THR A 46 5.75 2.29 21.90
CA THR A 46 7.02 2.43 22.65
C THR A 46 8.14 1.56 22.07
N GLU A 47 7.88 0.28 21.78
CA GLU A 47 8.89 -0.62 21.23
C GLU A 47 9.25 -0.25 19.77
N ILE A 48 8.30 0.26 19.00
CA ILE A 48 8.55 0.75 17.63
C ILE A 48 9.40 2.02 17.67
N GLU A 49 9.13 2.92 18.61
CA GLU A 49 9.91 4.15 18.83
C GLU A 49 11.35 3.83 19.28
N LYS A 50 11.55 2.79 20.11
CA LYS A 50 12.90 2.29 20.48
C LYS A 50 13.70 1.76 19.28
N LEU A 51 13.01 1.31 18.22
CA LEU A 51 13.64 0.92 16.96
C LEU A 51 14.03 2.15 16.10
N GLY A 52 13.75 3.36 16.57
CA GLY A 52 14.10 4.64 15.93
C GLY A 52 13.04 5.16 14.98
N TYR A 53 11.80 4.69 15.03
CA TYR A 53 10.72 5.17 14.18
C TYR A 53 9.92 6.30 14.84
N GLU A 54 9.75 7.41 14.13
CA GLU A 54 8.66 8.36 14.34
C GLU A 54 7.43 7.90 13.56
N SER A 55 6.22 8.22 14.04
CA SER A 55 4.98 7.77 13.41
C SER A 55 4.00 8.91 13.13
N TYR A 56 3.41 8.87 11.94
CA TYR A 56 2.41 9.82 11.44
C TYR A 56 1.16 9.03 11.08
N TRP A 57 0.00 9.41 11.65
CA TRP A 57 -1.23 8.64 11.57
C TRP A 57 -2.36 9.46 10.96
N PHE A 58 -3.08 8.89 10.02
CA PHE A 58 -4.31 9.45 9.50
C PHE A 58 -5.42 8.41 9.63
N SER A 59 -6.18 8.52 10.70
CA SER A 59 -7.21 7.56 11.08
C SER A 59 -8.57 7.98 10.54
N ALA A 60 -9.43 6.99 10.25
CA ALA A 60 -10.81 7.25 9.90
C ALA A 60 -11.57 7.87 11.09
N GLN A 61 -12.57 8.68 10.80
CA GLN A 61 -13.47 9.20 11.85
C GLN A 61 -14.30 8.07 12.50
N LYS A 62 -14.63 7.03 11.72
CA LYS A 62 -15.26 5.82 12.24
C LYS A 62 -14.24 4.96 12.96
N LYS A 63 -14.41 4.78 14.28
CA LYS A 63 -13.54 3.94 15.11
C LYS A 63 -13.43 2.49 14.59
N GLY A 64 -12.23 1.93 14.59
CA GLY A 64 -11.98 0.55 14.19
C GLY A 64 -12.12 0.27 12.71
N TYR A 65 -12.08 1.30 11.87
CA TYR A 65 -12.24 1.21 10.43
C TYR A 65 -11.07 1.90 9.71
N SER A 66 -10.65 1.35 8.56
CA SER A 66 -9.66 1.97 7.66
C SER A 66 -8.42 2.53 8.39
N GLY A 67 -7.93 3.70 8.00
CA GLY A 67 -6.78 4.37 8.57
C GLY A 67 -5.46 3.96 7.95
N VAL A 68 -4.57 4.93 7.77
CA VAL A 68 -3.20 4.73 7.28
C VAL A 68 -2.19 5.35 8.24
N ALA A 69 -0.95 4.83 8.23
CA ALA A 69 0.14 5.42 9.00
C ALA A 69 1.47 5.29 8.24
N ILE A 70 2.39 6.23 8.51
CA ILE A 70 3.78 6.16 8.07
C ILE A 70 4.66 6.12 9.30
N PHE A 71 5.50 5.09 9.42
CA PHE A 71 6.57 4.99 10.40
C PHE A 71 7.89 5.23 9.69
N THR A 72 8.74 6.10 10.20
CA THR A 72 9.95 6.49 9.50
C THR A 72 11.12 6.76 10.45
N LYS A 73 12.33 6.33 10.04
CA LYS A 73 13.60 6.68 10.68
C LYS A 73 14.19 7.98 10.15
N ILE A 74 13.66 8.46 9.03
CA ILE A 74 14.07 9.71 8.39
C ILE A 74 12.98 10.73 8.66
N LYS A 75 13.34 11.85 9.27
CA LYS A 75 12.36 12.93 9.52
C LYS A 75 11.87 13.48 8.18
N PRO A 76 10.56 13.49 7.90
CA PRO A 76 10.02 14.10 6.69
C PRO A 76 10.10 15.63 6.78
N ASP A 77 10.29 16.26 5.63
CA ASP A 77 10.26 17.74 5.51
C ASP A 77 8.84 18.27 5.69
N ASN A 78 7.84 17.47 5.27
CA ASN A 78 6.43 17.83 5.34
C ASN A 78 5.57 16.55 5.39
N VAL A 79 4.41 16.65 6.04
CA VAL A 79 3.40 15.58 6.05
C VAL A 79 2.03 16.17 5.73
N VAL A 80 1.34 15.58 4.76
CA VAL A 80 -0.01 15.99 4.35
C VAL A 80 -0.98 14.85 4.68
N TYR A 81 -2.04 15.20 5.39
CA TYR A 81 -3.08 14.28 5.81
C TYR A 81 -4.30 14.43 4.92
N GLY A 82 -4.64 13.36 4.18
CA GLY A 82 -5.76 13.36 3.25
C GLY A 82 -5.41 13.91 1.87
N THR A 83 -6.44 13.99 1.04
CA THR A 83 -6.38 14.45 -0.35
C THR A 83 -7.15 15.75 -0.59
N GLY A 84 -7.90 16.22 0.42
CA GLY A 84 -8.90 17.28 0.29
C GLY A 84 -10.24 16.79 -0.26
N ILE A 85 -10.41 15.49 -0.46
CA ILE A 85 -11.66 14.84 -0.90
C ILE A 85 -12.37 14.33 0.35
N GLU A 86 -13.49 14.95 0.70
CA GLU A 86 -14.17 14.77 2.00
C GLU A 86 -14.40 13.31 2.36
N GLN A 87 -14.98 12.52 1.46
CA GLN A 87 -15.27 11.11 1.73
C GLN A 87 -14.00 10.26 1.93
N SER A 88 -12.96 10.51 1.14
CA SER A 88 -11.65 9.85 1.27
C SER A 88 -11.01 10.18 2.61
N ASP A 89 -11.05 11.45 2.99
CA ASP A 89 -10.42 11.97 4.19
C ASP A 89 -11.20 11.54 5.45
N PHE A 90 -12.53 11.45 5.36
CA PHE A 90 -13.39 10.88 6.42
C PHE A 90 -13.01 9.43 6.74
N GLU A 91 -12.62 8.66 5.72
CA GLU A 91 -12.20 7.26 5.88
C GLU A 91 -10.70 7.11 6.17
N GLY A 92 -9.90 8.21 6.27
CA GLY A 92 -8.48 8.17 6.61
C GLY A 92 -7.65 7.32 5.63
N ARG A 93 -7.80 7.56 4.31
CA ARG A 93 -7.28 6.65 3.28
C ARG A 93 -5.92 7.02 2.73
N VAL A 94 -5.50 8.28 2.83
CA VAL A 94 -4.27 8.75 2.17
C VAL A 94 -3.48 9.65 3.11
N ILE A 95 -2.18 9.35 3.23
CA ILE A 95 -1.21 10.22 3.90
C ILE A 95 0.03 10.36 3.01
N GLN A 96 0.54 11.58 2.86
CA GLN A 96 1.77 11.87 2.12
C GLN A 96 2.86 12.33 3.07
N ALA A 97 4.09 11.89 2.82
CA ALA A 97 5.28 12.42 3.48
C ALA A 97 6.36 12.78 2.45
N ASP A 98 6.98 13.93 2.61
CA ASP A 98 8.00 14.48 1.72
C ASP A 98 9.40 14.28 2.32
N PHE A 99 10.33 13.74 1.53
CA PHE A 99 11.71 13.48 1.90
C PHE A 99 12.65 14.06 0.82
N GLY A 100 13.09 15.29 0.97
CA GLY A 100 13.82 16.01 -0.06
C GLY A 100 13.03 16.07 -1.37
N PRO A 101 13.58 15.57 -2.50
CA PRO A 101 12.90 15.61 -3.79
C PRO A 101 11.78 14.56 -3.94
N VAL A 102 11.75 13.53 -3.07
CA VAL A 102 10.80 12.40 -3.16
C VAL A 102 9.62 12.62 -2.24
N SER A 103 8.43 12.33 -2.72
CA SER A 103 7.24 12.22 -1.89
C SER A 103 6.70 10.79 -1.89
N ILE A 104 6.35 10.30 -0.72
CA ILE A 104 5.70 9.00 -0.55
C ILE A 104 4.22 9.25 -0.24
N VAL A 105 3.36 8.64 -1.04
CA VAL A 105 1.91 8.65 -0.84
C VAL A 105 1.50 7.25 -0.41
N ASN A 106 1.12 7.10 0.85
CA ASN A 106 0.59 5.86 1.39
C ASN A 106 -0.93 5.89 1.27
N ALA A 107 -1.50 4.93 0.55
CA ALA A 107 -2.92 4.90 0.23
C ALA A 107 -3.56 3.53 0.52
N TYR A 108 -4.77 3.57 1.07
CA TYR A 108 -5.64 2.41 1.23
C TYR A 108 -6.88 2.57 0.34
N PHE A 109 -6.88 1.89 -0.79
CA PHE A 109 -7.96 1.98 -1.78
C PHE A 109 -9.23 1.31 -1.26
N PRO A 110 -10.42 1.84 -1.57
CA PRO A 110 -11.66 1.20 -1.17
C PRO A 110 -11.79 -0.22 -1.73
N SER A 111 -12.30 -1.15 -0.91
CA SER A 111 -12.79 -2.43 -1.39
C SER A 111 -14.23 -2.30 -1.89
N GLY A 112 -14.54 -2.94 -3.00
CA GLY A 112 -15.90 -3.01 -3.56
C GLY A 112 -16.68 -4.26 -3.14
N THR A 113 -16.11 -5.12 -2.28
CA THR A 113 -16.68 -6.44 -1.95
C THR A 113 -17.99 -6.39 -1.14
N SER A 114 -18.35 -5.21 -0.59
CA SER A 114 -19.56 -5.04 0.23
C SER A 114 -20.79 -4.62 -0.57
N GLY A 115 -20.81 -4.82 -1.88
CA GLY A 115 -21.95 -4.54 -2.75
C GLY A 115 -21.74 -3.36 -3.69
N ASP A 116 -22.76 -3.13 -4.54
CA ASP A 116 -22.66 -2.18 -5.67
C ASP A 116 -22.38 -0.74 -5.23
N GLU A 117 -22.93 -0.29 -4.11
CA GLU A 117 -22.67 1.04 -3.57
C GLU A 117 -21.16 1.26 -3.27
N ARG A 118 -20.53 0.28 -2.63
CA ARG A 118 -19.07 0.33 -2.36
C ARG A 118 -18.23 0.18 -3.63
N GLN A 119 -18.69 -0.60 -4.60
CA GLN A 119 -18.02 -0.72 -5.89
C GLN A 119 -18.09 0.61 -6.67
N ASN A 120 -19.25 1.27 -6.70
CA ASN A 120 -19.41 2.58 -7.32
C ASN A 120 -18.56 3.65 -6.64
N TYR A 121 -18.54 3.66 -5.30
CA TYR A 121 -17.63 4.53 -4.55
C TYR A 121 -16.16 4.27 -4.90
N LYS A 122 -15.74 3.01 -5.04
CA LYS A 122 -14.38 2.68 -5.46
C LYS A 122 -14.05 3.27 -6.83
N TYR A 123 -14.95 3.17 -7.82
CA TYR A 123 -14.72 3.75 -9.15
C TYR A 123 -14.59 5.28 -9.09
N GLN A 124 -15.44 5.94 -8.32
CA GLN A 124 -15.33 7.39 -8.11
C GLN A 124 -13.99 7.72 -7.45
N TRP A 125 -13.64 7.03 -6.38
CA TRP A 125 -12.39 7.24 -5.64
C TRP A 125 -11.16 7.04 -6.52
N LEU A 126 -11.13 6.03 -7.38
CA LEU A 126 -10.04 5.80 -8.34
C LEU A 126 -9.83 6.98 -9.28
N SER A 127 -10.92 7.54 -9.81
CA SER A 127 -10.87 8.73 -10.68
C SER A 127 -10.37 9.97 -9.94
N GLU A 128 -10.86 10.20 -8.74
CA GLU A 128 -10.47 11.33 -7.89
C GLU A 128 -9.01 11.24 -7.43
N PHE A 129 -8.57 10.03 -7.06
CA PHE A 129 -7.19 9.78 -6.64
C PHE A 129 -6.20 9.96 -7.79
N GLU A 130 -6.55 9.55 -9.01
CA GLU A 130 -5.73 9.79 -10.20
C GLU A 130 -5.56 11.30 -10.46
N GLN A 131 -6.64 12.09 -10.35
CA GLN A 131 -6.58 13.54 -10.47
C GLN A 131 -5.71 14.19 -9.38
N TYR A 132 -5.83 13.71 -8.14
CA TYR A 132 -4.98 14.14 -7.03
C TYR A 132 -3.50 13.87 -7.33
N LEU A 133 -3.15 12.66 -7.76
CA LEU A 133 -1.78 12.30 -8.11
C LEU A 133 -1.25 13.10 -9.31
N ALA A 134 -2.07 13.35 -10.31
CA ALA A 134 -1.69 14.17 -11.47
C ALA A 134 -1.39 15.63 -11.07
N ALA A 135 -2.18 16.19 -10.16
CA ALA A 135 -1.93 17.53 -9.61
C ALA A 135 -0.68 17.56 -8.72
N LEU A 136 -0.49 16.54 -7.88
CA LEU A 136 0.68 16.41 -7.02
C LEU A 136 1.98 16.27 -7.86
N ARG A 137 1.96 15.43 -8.91
CA ARG A 137 3.12 15.17 -9.78
C ARG A 137 3.64 16.43 -10.48
N LYS A 138 2.79 17.41 -10.77
CA LYS A 138 3.20 18.70 -11.30
C LYS A 138 4.09 19.49 -10.33
N LYS A 139 3.87 19.32 -9.03
CA LYS A 139 4.61 20.02 -7.96
C LYS A 139 5.78 19.17 -7.44
N ARG A 140 5.59 17.87 -7.40
CA ARG A 140 6.50 16.86 -6.84
C ARG A 140 6.68 15.73 -7.87
N PRO A 141 7.61 15.86 -8.84
CA PRO A 141 7.68 14.90 -9.96
C PRO A 141 8.21 13.51 -9.57
N GLN A 142 8.88 13.39 -8.43
CA GLN A 142 9.39 12.12 -7.93
C GLN A 142 8.45 11.57 -6.85
N LEU A 143 7.49 10.77 -7.27
CA LEU A 143 6.49 10.18 -6.39
C LEU A 143 6.66 8.67 -6.26
N ILE A 144 6.40 8.18 -5.06
CA ILE A 144 6.25 6.76 -4.75
C ILE A 144 4.86 6.58 -4.14
N VAL A 145 3.98 5.85 -4.81
CA VAL A 145 2.64 5.53 -4.31
C VAL A 145 2.65 4.10 -3.82
N VAL A 146 2.39 3.93 -2.55
CA VAL A 146 2.40 2.62 -1.90
C VAL A 146 1.06 2.31 -1.27
N GLY A 147 0.72 1.05 -1.16
CA GLY A 147 -0.43 0.63 -0.38
C GLY A 147 -1.18 -0.56 -0.92
N ASP A 148 -2.32 -0.80 -0.30
CA ASP A 148 -3.31 -1.78 -0.74
C ASP A 148 -4.25 -1.13 -1.75
N TYR A 149 -4.11 -1.53 -3.02
CA TYR A 149 -4.94 -1.01 -4.11
C TYR A 149 -6.28 -1.75 -4.24
N ASN A 150 -6.43 -2.87 -3.53
CA ASN A 150 -7.60 -3.72 -3.65
C ASN A 150 -7.90 -4.15 -5.11
N ILE A 151 -6.88 -4.21 -5.97
CA ILE A 151 -6.97 -4.59 -7.38
C ILE A 151 -5.82 -5.53 -7.73
N ALA A 152 -6.09 -6.70 -8.28
CA ALA A 152 -5.12 -7.52 -8.99
C ALA A 152 -5.10 -7.07 -10.47
N HIS A 153 -3.95 -6.62 -10.97
CA HIS A 153 -3.86 -5.97 -12.28
C HIS A 153 -4.00 -6.96 -13.44
N ARG A 154 -3.14 -7.98 -13.46
CA ARG A 154 -3.03 -8.95 -14.56
C ARG A 154 -3.43 -10.35 -14.11
N GLU A 155 -3.66 -11.24 -15.07
CA GLU A 155 -3.98 -12.65 -14.76
C GLU A 155 -2.87 -13.35 -13.95
N ILE A 156 -1.62 -12.93 -14.11
CA ILE A 156 -0.48 -13.43 -13.34
C ILE A 156 -0.51 -12.99 -11.85
N ASP A 157 -1.30 -11.96 -11.53
CA ASP A 157 -1.41 -11.35 -10.19
C ASP A 157 -2.51 -11.97 -9.32
N ILE A 158 -3.19 -13.00 -9.82
CA ILE A 158 -4.31 -13.62 -9.12
C ILE A 158 -4.34 -15.14 -9.34
N HIS A 159 -4.66 -15.87 -8.28
CA HIS A 159 -5.03 -17.27 -8.42
C HIS A 159 -6.43 -17.38 -9.04
N ASP A 160 -6.58 -18.30 -10.01
CA ASP A 160 -7.81 -18.54 -10.75
C ASP A 160 -8.41 -17.27 -11.40
N PRO A 161 -7.74 -16.65 -12.37
CA PRO A 161 -8.24 -15.45 -13.04
C PRO A 161 -9.56 -15.70 -13.79
N LYS A 162 -9.82 -16.93 -14.25
CA LYS A 162 -11.07 -17.28 -14.97
C LYS A 162 -12.28 -17.27 -14.03
N GLY A 163 -12.11 -17.84 -12.84
CA GLY A 163 -13.19 -17.90 -11.83
C GLY A 163 -13.49 -16.52 -11.21
N ASN A 164 -12.50 -15.61 -11.23
CA ASN A 164 -12.60 -14.31 -10.56
C ASN A 164 -12.94 -13.13 -11.48
N LYS A 165 -13.26 -13.34 -12.77
CA LYS A 165 -13.56 -12.25 -13.74
C LYS A 165 -14.67 -11.29 -13.32
N LYS A 166 -15.56 -11.72 -12.42
CA LYS A 166 -16.68 -10.93 -11.88
C LYS A 166 -16.50 -10.57 -10.40
N SER A 167 -15.31 -10.78 -9.85
CA SER A 167 -15.01 -10.48 -8.45
C SER A 167 -14.47 -9.06 -8.32
N SER A 168 -14.98 -8.28 -7.35
CA SER A 168 -14.37 -7.00 -6.99
C SER A 168 -12.89 -7.19 -6.67
N GLY A 169 -12.07 -6.29 -7.17
CA GLY A 169 -10.61 -6.39 -7.16
C GLY A 169 -10.02 -7.05 -8.42
N PHE A 170 -10.86 -7.61 -9.31
CA PHE A 170 -10.42 -8.16 -10.61
C PHE A 170 -11.41 -7.87 -11.74
N LEU A 171 -12.31 -6.93 -11.55
CA LEU A 171 -13.26 -6.50 -12.58
C LEU A 171 -12.52 -5.85 -13.77
N PRO A 172 -13.06 -5.97 -14.99
CA PRO A 172 -12.46 -5.36 -16.19
C PRO A 172 -12.16 -3.88 -16.02
N GLU A 173 -13.06 -3.12 -15.39
CA GLU A 173 -12.96 -1.69 -15.16
C GLU A 173 -11.82 -1.34 -14.19
N GLU A 174 -11.63 -2.14 -13.14
CA GLU A 174 -10.54 -1.97 -12.18
C GLU A 174 -9.18 -2.25 -12.84
N ARG A 175 -9.11 -3.30 -13.65
CA ARG A 175 -7.90 -3.65 -14.40
C ARG A 175 -7.58 -2.60 -15.47
N ALA A 176 -8.60 -2.09 -16.18
CA ALA A 176 -8.44 -1.00 -17.14
C ALA A 176 -7.92 0.27 -16.48
N TRP A 177 -8.37 0.58 -15.26
CA TRP A 177 -7.81 1.70 -14.48
C TRP A 177 -6.32 1.47 -14.18
N MET A 178 -5.91 0.27 -13.77
CA MET A 178 -4.50 -0.05 -13.56
C MET A 178 -3.67 0.07 -14.85
N ASP A 179 -4.20 -0.39 -16.00
CA ASP A 179 -3.56 -0.21 -17.30
C ASP A 179 -3.36 1.28 -17.62
N GLN A 180 -4.39 2.11 -17.42
CA GLN A 180 -4.30 3.55 -17.60
C GLN A 180 -3.27 4.16 -16.63
N PHE A 181 -3.32 3.80 -15.36
CA PHE A 181 -2.40 4.30 -14.34
C PHE A 181 -0.94 4.06 -14.72
N VAL A 182 -0.56 2.84 -15.08
CA VAL A 182 0.83 2.55 -15.48
C VAL A 182 1.20 3.24 -16.80
N ASN A 183 0.25 3.40 -17.74
CA ASN A 183 0.49 4.09 -19.02
C ASN A 183 0.69 5.61 -18.86
N THR A 184 0.31 6.20 -17.72
CA THR A 184 0.58 7.61 -17.42
C THR A 184 1.94 7.86 -16.77
N GLY A 185 2.86 6.90 -16.85
CA GLY A 185 4.25 7.02 -16.40
C GLY A 185 4.44 6.59 -14.94
N TRP A 186 3.66 5.59 -14.49
CA TRP A 186 3.90 4.87 -13.26
C TRP A 186 4.48 3.50 -13.53
N ILE A 187 5.36 3.05 -12.66
CA ILE A 187 6.02 1.76 -12.74
C ILE A 187 5.68 0.94 -11.50
N ASP A 188 5.01 -0.18 -11.68
CA ASP A 188 4.88 -1.22 -10.66
C ASP A 188 6.27 -1.81 -10.42
N SER A 189 6.88 -1.48 -9.29
CA SER A 189 8.28 -1.83 -9.00
C SER A 189 8.52 -3.34 -8.97
N PHE A 190 7.57 -4.11 -8.41
CA PHE A 190 7.69 -5.57 -8.37
C PHE A 190 7.62 -6.16 -9.78
N ARG A 191 6.62 -5.78 -10.56
CA ARG A 191 6.43 -6.33 -11.92
C ARG A 191 7.50 -5.85 -12.91
N HIS A 192 8.07 -4.67 -12.68
CA HIS A 192 9.22 -4.16 -13.44
C HIS A 192 10.48 -5.03 -13.26
N LEU A 193 10.77 -5.42 -12.01
CA LEU A 193 11.95 -6.23 -11.68
C LEU A 193 11.70 -7.74 -11.86
N HIS A 194 10.45 -8.19 -11.80
CA HIS A 194 10.04 -9.59 -11.86
C HIS A 194 8.88 -9.78 -12.85
N PRO A 195 9.07 -9.52 -14.17
CA PRO A 195 7.98 -9.44 -15.14
C PRO A 195 7.19 -10.75 -15.27
N GLU A 196 7.86 -11.90 -15.17
CA GLU A 196 7.26 -13.23 -15.37
C GLU A 196 7.09 -14.04 -14.07
N PHE A 197 7.33 -13.41 -12.89
CA PHE A 197 7.21 -14.14 -11.62
C PHE A 197 5.75 -14.46 -11.32
N THR A 198 5.43 -15.75 -11.21
CA THR A 198 4.10 -16.26 -10.89
C THR A 198 3.95 -16.58 -9.41
N GLY A 199 2.71 -16.48 -8.88
CA GLY A 199 2.43 -16.84 -7.48
C GLY A 199 2.96 -15.85 -6.45
N GLY A 200 3.43 -14.68 -6.88
CA GLY A 200 3.84 -13.58 -6.01
C GLY A 200 2.63 -12.81 -5.51
N TYR A 201 1.91 -13.39 -4.56
CA TYR A 201 0.71 -12.79 -3.99
C TYR A 201 1.00 -12.09 -2.67
N SER A 202 0.18 -11.09 -2.35
CA SER A 202 0.31 -10.30 -1.13
C SER A 202 -0.88 -10.43 -0.18
N TRP A 203 -1.98 -11.01 -0.65
CA TRP A 203 -3.21 -11.22 0.13
C TRP A 203 -3.82 -12.59 -0.11
N TRP A 204 -4.41 -13.16 0.97
CA TRP A 204 -5.13 -14.44 0.95
C TRP A 204 -6.39 -14.35 1.79
N SER A 205 -7.53 -14.81 1.24
CA SER A 205 -8.78 -14.85 1.98
C SER A 205 -8.66 -15.66 3.28
N GLN A 206 -9.10 -15.08 4.38
CA GLN A 206 -9.16 -15.77 5.69
C GLN A 206 -10.35 -16.72 5.82
N ARG A 207 -11.25 -16.77 4.83
CA ARG A 207 -12.46 -17.62 4.89
C ARG A 207 -12.11 -19.10 5.11
N PHE A 208 -10.98 -19.54 4.52
CA PHE A 208 -10.49 -20.92 4.67
C PHE A 208 -8.99 -20.89 4.94
N PRO A 209 -8.50 -21.44 6.08
CA PRO A 209 -7.08 -21.44 6.44
C PRO A 209 -6.16 -22.08 5.38
N SER A 210 -6.66 -23.06 4.63
CA SER A 210 -5.91 -23.75 3.57
C SER A 210 -5.60 -22.88 2.35
N VAL A 211 -6.27 -21.75 2.16
CA VAL A 211 -6.10 -20.87 0.99
C VAL A 211 -4.67 -20.33 0.91
N ARG A 212 -4.13 -19.82 2.03
CA ARG A 212 -2.76 -19.31 2.09
C ARG A 212 -1.72 -20.43 1.99
N LEU A 213 -1.97 -21.60 2.61
CA LEU A 213 -1.08 -22.76 2.53
C LEU A 213 -0.93 -23.29 1.09
N GLN A 214 -2.01 -23.20 0.29
CA GLN A 214 -2.04 -23.59 -1.12
C GLN A 214 -1.63 -22.45 -2.05
N ASN A 215 -1.21 -21.31 -1.51
CA ASN A 215 -0.89 -20.08 -2.24
C ASN A 215 -1.99 -19.64 -3.23
N LYS A 216 -3.27 -19.77 -2.85
CA LYS A 216 -4.41 -19.28 -3.62
C LYS A 216 -4.68 -17.81 -3.28
N GLY A 217 -3.77 -16.94 -3.66
CA GLY A 217 -3.75 -15.53 -3.28
C GLY A 217 -3.94 -14.57 -4.44
N TRP A 218 -3.88 -13.28 -4.09
CA TRP A 218 -3.96 -12.14 -5.00
C TRP A 218 -2.82 -11.17 -4.68
N ARG A 219 -2.22 -10.57 -5.69
CA ARG A 219 -1.31 -9.44 -5.52
C ARG A 219 -2.10 -8.16 -5.69
N ILE A 220 -2.45 -7.54 -4.59
CA ILE A 220 -3.27 -6.32 -4.52
C ILE A 220 -2.57 -5.18 -3.80
N ASP A 221 -1.40 -5.43 -3.21
CA ASP A 221 -0.55 -4.44 -2.61
C ASP A 221 0.58 -4.05 -3.58
N TYR A 222 0.84 -2.75 -3.71
CA TYR A 222 1.80 -2.22 -4.68
C TYR A 222 2.70 -1.17 -4.07
N ILE A 223 3.90 -1.05 -4.66
CA ILE A 223 4.77 0.11 -4.56
C ILE A 223 5.03 0.56 -6.00
N CYS A 224 4.36 1.62 -6.40
CA CYS A 224 4.50 2.21 -7.73
C CYS A 224 5.36 3.47 -7.64
N VAL A 225 6.28 3.62 -8.57
CA VAL A 225 7.16 4.79 -8.64
C VAL A 225 6.92 5.54 -9.95
N THR A 226 7.16 6.86 -9.95
CA THR A 226 7.21 7.60 -11.23
C THR A 226 8.36 7.09 -12.10
N ASP A 227 8.20 7.14 -13.42
CA ASP A 227 9.18 6.68 -14.41
C ASP A 227 10.60 7.24 -14.18
N SER A 228 10.71 8.49 -13.72
CA SER A 228 11.96 9.13 -13.35
C SER A 228 12.73 8.42 -12.22
N LEU A 229 12.04 7.64 -11.38
CA LEU A 229 12.64 6.87 -10.29
C LEU A 229 13.00 5.43 -10.69
N SER A 230 12.63 4.97 -11.90
CA SER A 230 12.85 3.58 -12.34
C SER A 230 14.32 3.18 -12.28
N ILE A 231 15.21 4.07 -12.69
CA ILE A 231 16.67 3.84 -12.68
C ILE A 231 17.23 3.66 -11.26
N ALA A 232 16.52 4.14 -10.24
CA ALA A 232 16.92 4.00 -8.85
C ALA A 232 16.46 2.67 -8.23
N LEU A 233 15.53 1.95 -8.85
CA LEU A 233 15.03 0.67 -8.34
C LEU A 233 16.16 -0.37 -8.33
N LYS A 234 16.42 -0.94 -7.15
CA LYS A 234 17.41 -2.00 -6.94
C LYS A 234 16.78 -3.36 -6.74
N SER A 235 15.79 -3.44 -5.89
CA SER A 235 15.09 -4.68 -5.56
C SER A 235 13.65 -4.42 -5.16
N ALA A 236 12.81 -5.41 -5.40
CA ALA A 236 11.44 -5.46 -4.91
C ALA A 236 11.14 -6.88 -4.42
N SER A 237 10.42 -7.02 -3.32
CA SER A 237 10.13 -8.31 -2.71
C SER A 237 8.72 -8.35 -2.10
N ILE A 238 8.20 -9.55 -1.97
CA ILE A 238 6.96 -9.88 -1.25
C ILE A 238 7.35 -10.88 -0.17
N PHE A 239 6.85 -10.73 1.06
CA PHE A 239 7.19 -11.60 2.20
C PHE A 239 6.02 -12.52 2.60
N PRO A 240 5.68 -13.56 1.81
CA PRO A 240 4.46 -14.36 2.01
C PRO A 240 4.44 -15.14 3.33
N ASP A 241 5.61 -15.36 3.94
CA ASP A 241 5.73 -16.09 5.21
C ASP A 241 5.38 -15.24 6.44
N VAL A 242 5.25 -13.93 6.29
CA VAL A 242 4.83 -13.01 7.36
C VAL A 242 3.31 -13.07 7.50
N LYS A 243 2.83 -13.45 8.71
CA LYS A 243 1.42 -13.84 8.93
C LYS A 243 0.71 -13.02 10.03
N HIS A 244 1.12 -11.77 10.26
CA HIS A 244 0.44 -10.91 11.24
C HIS A 244 -0.94 -10.45 10.73
N SER A 245 -1.16 -10.48 9.41
CA SER A 245 -2.36 -10.07 8.69
C SER A 245 -2.73 -11.13 7.64
N ASP A 246 -3.88 -11.00 7.00
CA ASP A 246 -4.26 -11.70 5.75
C ASP A 246 -3.49 -11.18 4.53
N HIS A 247 -2.90 -10.00 4.63
CA HIS A 247 -1.86 -9.55 3.73
C HIS A 247 -0.48 -10.00 4.22
N CYS A 248 0.54 -9.78 3.40
CA CYS A 248 1.94 -9.80 3.79
C CYS A 248 2.65 -8.50 3.39
N PRO A 249 3.78 -8.17 4.03
CA PRO A 249 4.54 -6.99 3.65
C PRO A 249 5.08 -7.11 2.23
N ILE A 250 5.16 -5.98 1.54
CA ILE A 250 5.90 -5.80 0.31
C ILE A 250 6.99 -4.76 0.51
N PHE A 251 8.05 -4.86 -0.27
CA PHE A 251 9.28 -4.10 -0.07
C PHE A 251 9.85 -3.60 -1.38
N VAL A 252 10.47 -2.43 -1.33
CA VAL A 252 11.33 -1.91 -2.40
C VAL A 252 12.59 -1.27 -1.81
N GLU A 253 13.71 -1.44 -2.51
CA GLU A 253 14.92 -0.69 -2.27
C GLU A 253 15.24 0.20 -3.48
N LEU A 254 15.47 1.48 -3.21
CA LEU A 254 15.97 2.45 -4.18
C LEU A 254 17.39 2.88 -3.83
N SER A 255 18.21 3.07 -4.85
CA SER A 255 19.53 3.71 -4.72
C SER A 255 19.40 5.10 -4.10
N PRO A 256 20.44 5.62 -3.45
CA PRO A 256 20.47 7.03 -3.07
C PRO A 256 20.20 7.89 -4.30
N LEU A 257 19.19 8.73 -4.23
CA LEU A 257 18.89 9.69 -5.27
C LEU A 257 19.94 10.78 -5.17
N LYS A 258 20.77 10.92 -6.20
CA LYS A 258 21.73 12.04 -6.27
C LYS A 258 20.90 13.32 -6.28
N GLY A 259 20.98 14.09 -5.20
CA GLY A 259 20.48 15.47 -5.21
C GLY A 259 21.17 16.21 -6.36
N LYS A 260 20.39 16.90 -7.16
CA LYS A 260 20.93 17.88 -8.11
C LYS A 260 21.40 19.09 -7.33
#